data_bf2a3e8faeba8b872ab69c3caaa086e7
#
_entry.id   bf2a3e8faeba8b872ab69c3caaa086e7
#
_cell.length_a   1.000
_cell.length_b   1.000
_cell.length_c   1.000
_cell.angle_alpha   90.00
_cell.angle_beta   90.00
_cell.angle_gamma   90.00
#
_symmetry.space_group_name_H-M   'P 1'
#
loop_
_entity.id
_entity.type
_entity.pdbx_description
1 polymer ?
#
loop_
_entity_poly.entity_id
_entity_poly.type
_entity_poly.pdbx_seq_one_letter_code
_entity_poly.pdbx_strand_id
1 'polypeptide(L)'
;MLGWRFHDTSTLSTMFRAPNPFEELVNKATDENLTTENWELNLELCDRLASNDESDARKCMAAIQKRVVHRNANVQLYAITLTDTLSKNCGDAIHHEIASRAFMHTLSKVVRDTSTHNLVKQRILRTLLSWRDEYKHDDTLGLVADTVNDLREDFYELDEEPAPVRRDESEDDELQRVLA
;
A
#
# COMPACT_ATOMS: atom_id res chain seq x y z
N MET A 1 30.91 7.22 49.46
CA MET A 1 30.71 7.60 48.05
C MET A 1 29.78 6.60 47.44
N LEU A 2 28.51 6.95 47.33
CA LEU A 2 27.46 6.10 46.74
C LEU A 2 27.20 6.63 45.30
N GLY A 3 27.60 5.82 44.30
CA GLY A 3 27.41 6.13 42.89
C GLY A 3 25.97 5.88 42.50
N TRP A 4 25.28 6.91 42.11
CA TRP A 4 23.95 6.81 41.50
C TRP A 4 24.12 6.35 40.05
N ARG A 5 23.66 5.13 39.73
CA ARG A 5 23.52 4.67 38.36
C ARG A 5 22.31 5.40 37.75
N PHE A 6 22.53 6.15 36.69
CA PHE A 6 21.48 6.66 35.81
C PHE A 6 20.74 5.45 35.20
N HIS A 7 19.49 5.29 35.57
CA HIS A 7 18.62 4.35 34.89
C HIS A 7 18.25 4.93 33.53
N ASP A 8 18.50 4.13 32.52
CA ASP A 8 18.18 4.40 31.13
C ASP A 8 16.67 4.68 30.96
N THR A 9 16.35 5.94 30.70
CA THR A 9 14.98 6.44 30.49
C THR A 9 14.41 6.09 29.12
N SER A 10 15.19 5.44 28.26
CA SER A 10 14.78 5.08 26.89
C SER A 10 13.80 3.91 26.86
N THR A 11 13.88 3.01 27.85
CA THR A 11 13.00 1.81 27.92
C THR A 11 11.59 2.10 28.40
N LEU A 12 11.35 3.20 29.12
CA LEU A 12 10.02 3.58 29.65
C LEU A 12 9.15 4.28 28.60
N SER A 13 9.75 4.86 27.57
CA SER A 13 8.99 5.59 26.52
C SER A 13 8.20 4.66 25.59
N THR A 14 8.57 3.40 25.48
CA THR A 14 7.88 2.41 24.64
C THR A 14 6.65 1.77 25.31
N MET A 15 6.53 1.84 26.65
CA MET A 15 5.46 1.19 27.40
C MET A 15 4.15 1.98 27.49
N PHE A 16 4.12 3.28 27.11
CA PHE A 16 2.95 4.15 27.26
C PHE A 16 2.51 4.82 25.94
N ARG A 17 2.86 4.28 24.80
CA ARG A 17 2.30 4.79 23.54
C ARG A 17 0.84 4.35 23.44
N ALA A 18 -0.09 5.30 23.46
CA ALA A 18 -1.51 5.01 23.24
C ALA A 18 -1.69 4.19 21.94
N PRO A 19 -2.55 3.15 21.95
CA PRO A 19 -2.78 2.33 20.77
C PRO A 19 -3.26 3.23 19.60
N ASN A 20 -2.80 2.91 18.40
CA ASN A 20 -3.23 3.65 17.22
C ASN A 20 -4.72 3.36 16.94
N PRO A 21 -5.61 4.37 16.96
CA PRO A 21 -7.05 4.16 16.81
C PRO A 21 -7.48 3.61 15.45
N PHE A 22 -6.60 3.69 14.43
CA PHE A 22 -6.87 3.17 13.09
C PHE A 22 -6.38 1.74 12.88
N GLU A 23 -5.52 1.21 13.77
CA GLU A 23 -4.83 -0.06 13.55
C GLU A 23 -5.80 -1.24 13.42
N GLU A 24 -6.82 -1.31 14.28
CA GLU A 24 -7.81 -2.38 14.24
C GLU A 24 -8.62 -2.35 12.93
N LEU A 25 -9.10 -1.18 12.53
CA LEU A 25 -9.92 -1.03 11.33
C LEU A 25 -9.12 -1.32 10.06
N VAL A 26 -7.89 -0.79 9.97
CA VAL A 26 -6.96 -1.07 8.87
C VAL A 26 -6.64 -2.57 8.80
N ASN A 27 -6.40 -3.23 9.93
CA ASN A 27 -6.14 -4.67 9.96
C ASN A 27 -7.33 -5.47 9.43
N LYS A 28 -8.56 -5.10 9.79
CA LYS A 28 -9.78 -5.75 9.28
C LYS A 28 -9.99 -5.50 7.79
N ALA A 29 -9.78 -4.25 7.33
CA ALA A 29 -9.92 -3.87 5.91
C ALA A 29 -8.88 -4.53 4.99
N THR A 30 -7.80 -5.04 5.56
CA THR A 30 -6.69 -5.68 4.84
C THR A 30 -6.41 -7.10 5.32
N ASP A 31 -7.41 -7.79 5.89
CA ASP A 31 -7.24 -9.13 6.44
C ASP A 31 -6.90 -10.15 5.34
N GLU A 32 -6.00 -11.08 5.64
CA GLU A 32 -5.53 -12.09 4.68
C GLU A 32 -6.61 -13.09 4.25
N ASN A 33 -7.68 -13.23 5.05
CA ASN A 33 -8.80 -14.13 4.79
C ASN A 33 -9.91 -13.49 3.95
N LEU A 34 -9.80 -12.21 3.60
CA LEU A 34 -10.73 -11.57 2.69
C LEU A 34 -10.64 -12.20 1.29
N THR A 35 -11.79 -12.43 0.67
CA THR A 35 -11.88 -12.91 -0.72
C THR A 35 -11.95 -11.76 -1.73
N THR A 36 -12.38 -10.59 -1.27
CA THR A 36 -12.47 -9.33 -2.04
C THR A 36 -12.20 -8.14 -1.12
N GLU A 37 -12.00 -6.97 -1.72
CA GLU A 37 -11.87 -5.73 -0.95
C GLU A 37 -13.13 -5.48 -0.11
N ASN A 38 -12.93 -5.07 1.14
CA ASN A 38 -14.02 -4.72 2.03
C ASN A 38 -14.34 -3.22 1.92
N TRP A 39 -15.21 -2.88 0.98
CA TRP A 39 -15.59 -1.50 0.68
C TRP A 39 -16.27 -0.78 1.85
N GLU A 40 -17.01 -1.50 2.68
CA GLU A 40 -17.66 -0.94 3.87
C GLU A 40 -16.62 -0.41 4.85
N LEU A 41 -15.59 -1.20 5.16
CA LEU A 41 -14.50 -0.79 6.04
C LEU A 41 -13.63 0.31 5.42
N ASN A 42 -13.42 0.27 4.10
CA ASN A 42 -12.68 1.31 3.41
C ASN A 42 -13.41 2.66 3.49
N LEU A 43 -14.73 2.68 3.30
CA LEU A 43 -15.55 3.89 3.43
C LEU A 43 -15.64 4.36 4.89
N GLU A 44 -15.75 3.44 5.87
CA GLU A 44 -15.69 3.81 7.29
C GLU A 44 -14.38 4.54 7.64
N LEU A 45 -13.25 4.11 7.05
CA LEU A 45 -11.98 4.83 7.22
C LEU A 45 -12.02 6.23 6.59
N CYS A 46 -12.62 6.38 5.41
CA CYS A 46 -12.82 7.69 4.79
C CYS A 46 -13.66 8.61 5.68
N ASP A 47 -14.76 8.10 6.25
CA ASP A 47 -15.63 8.86 7.14
C ASP A 47 -14.89 9.34 8.40
N ARG A 48 -14.06 8.48 8.99
CA ARG A 48 -13.23 8.85 10.14
C ARG A 48 -12.17 9.91 9.82
N LEU A 49 -11.74 9.98 8.56
CA LEU A 49 -10.75 10.95 8.06
C LEU A 49 -11.40 12.20 7.44
N ALA A 50 -12.74 12.28 7.43
CA ALA A 50 -13.49 13.38 6.81
C ALA A 50 -13.18 14.76 7.43
N SER A 51 -12.70 14.81 8.68
CA SER A 51 -12.24 16.03 9.33
C SER A 51 -10.97 16.62 8.74
N ASN A 52 -10.26 15.87 7.89
CA ASN A 52 -8.98 16.25 7.29
C ASN A 52 -7.89 16.62 8.33
N ASP A 53 -7.90 15.93 9.47
CA ASP A 53 -6.92 16.13 10.55
C ASP A 53 -5.60 15.44 10.22
N GLU A 54 -4.49 16.19 10.23
CA GLU A 54 -3.15 15.69 9.90
C GLU A 54 -2.66 14.60 10.86
N SER A 55 -3.02 14.69 12.15
CA SER A 55 -2.62 13.67 13.14
C SER A 55 -3.31 12.34 12.88
N ASP A 56 -4.57 12.36 12.49
CA ASP A 56 -5.35 11.16 12.18
C ASP A 56 -4.94 10.58 10.82
N ALA A 57 -4.70 11.42 9.82
CA ALA A 57 -4.12 11.01 8.54
C ALA A 57 -2.79 10.27 8.76
N ARG A 58 -1.88 10.84 9.56
CA ARG A 58 -0.59 10.23 9.90
C ARG A 58 -0.73 8.90 10.62
N LYS A 59 -1.64 8.79 11.59
CA LYS A 59 -1.90 7.55 12.33
C LYS A 59 -2.47 6.47 11.40
N CYS A 60 -3.42 6.83 10.55
CA CYS A 60 -4.00 5.91 9.57
C CYS A 60 -2.94 5.40 8.60
N MET A 61 -2.16 6.30 7.99
CA MET A 61 -1.11 5.92 7.04
C MET A 61 0.00 5.11 7.71
N ALA A 62 0.33 5.36 8.97
CA ALA A 62 1.27 4.52 9.72
C ALA A 62 0.74 3.09 9.93
N ALA A 63 -0.56 2.90 10.14
CA ALA A 63 -1.17 1.57 10.21
C ALA A 63 -1.15 0.88 8.83
N ILE A 64 -1.50 1.60 7.76
CA ILE A 64 -1.46 1.07 6.39
C ILE A 64 -0.04 0.69 5.99
N GLN A 65 0.96 1.49 6.31
CA GLN A 65 2.36 1.21 5.98
C GLN A 65 2.83 -0.15 6.54
N LYS A 66 2.38 -0.53 7.73
CA LYS A 66 2.65 -1.86 8.30
C LYS A 66 2.05 -2.99 7.45
N ARG A 67 0.90 -2.75 6.83
CA ARG A 67 0.24 -3.73 5.96
C ARG A 67 0.88 -3.81 4.58
N VAL A 68 1.39 -2.70 4.05
CA VAL A 68 2.13 -2.67 2.77
C VAL A 68 3.39 -3.52 2.81
N VAL A 69 4.07 -3.60 3.96
CA VAL A 69 5.27 -4.43 4.14
C VAL A 69 4.97 -5.83 4.71
N HIS A 70 3.71 -6.23 4.75
CA HIS A 70 3.32 -7.54 5.27
C HIS A 70 3.79 -8.66 4.33
N ARG A 71 4.11 -9.84 4.90
CA ARG A 71 4.60 -11.00 4.13
C ARG A 71 3.56 -11.64 3.19
N ASN A 72 2.27 -11.45 3.45
CA ASN A 72 1.18 -11.99 2.64
C ASN A 72 0.81 -11.01 1.52
N ALA A 73 0.87 -11.46 0.27
CA ALA A 73 0.61 -10.64 -0.91
C ALA A 73 -0.82 -10.08 -0.96
N ASN A 74 -1.83 -10.81 -0.49
CA ASN A 74 -3.22 -10.32 -0.44
C ASN A 74 -3.33 -9.13 0.51
N VAL A 75 -2.69 -9.20 1.69
CA VAL A 75 -2.64 -8.09 2.65
C VAL A 75 -2.01 -6.85 2.01
N GLN A 76 -0.92 -7.02 1.29
CA GLN A 76 -0.26 -5.93 0.57
C GLN A 76 -1.18 -5.32 -0.50
N LEU A 77 -1.84 -6.16 -1.31
CA LEU A 77 -2.78 -5.72 -2.34
C LEU A 77 -3.95 -4.94 -1.74
N TYR A 78 -4.56 -5.43 -0.66
CA TYR A 78 -5.64 -4.71 0.03
C TYR A 78 -5.16 -3.39 0.64
N ALA A 79 -3.94 -3.35 1.19
CA ALA A 79 -3.38 -2.12 1.73
C ALA A 79 -3.16 -1.05 0.65
N ILE A 80 -2.71 -1.44 -0.54
CA ILE A 80 -2.52 -0.52 -1.67
C ILE A 80 -3.88 -0.05 -2.19
N THR A 81 -4.88 -0.96 -2.33
CA THR A 81 -6.25 -0.59 -2.73
C THR A 81 -6.89 0.34 -1.72
N LEU A 82 -6.74 0.09 -0.42
CA LEU A 82 -7.21 0.98 0.63
C LEU A 82 -6.57 2.36 0.51
N THR A 83 -5.25 2.44 0.32
CA THR A 83 -4.56 3.73 0.14
C THR A 83 -5.09 4.49 -1.07
N ASP A 84 -5.31 3.82 -2.19
CA ASP A 84 -5.89 4.42 -3.40
C ASP A 84 -7.33 4.91 -3.16
N THR A 85 -8.12 4.17 -2.38
CA THR A 85 -9.46 4.59 -1.97
C THR A 85 -9.42 5.85 -1.12
N LEU A 86 -8.50 5.92 -0.14
CA LEU A 86 -8.32 7.11 0.68
C LEU A 86 -7.83 8.31 -0.14
N SER A 87 -6.92 8.10 -1.09
CA SER A 87 -6.47 9.14 -2.03
C SER A 87 -7.63 9.80 -2.78
N LYS A 88 -8.60 9.01 -3.20
CA LYS A 88 -9.75 9.48 -4.01
C LYS A 88 -10.89 10.08 -3.20
N ASN A 89 -10.99 9.76 -1.92
CA ASN A 89 -12.15 10.10 -1.09
C ASN A 89 -11.83 11.00 0.11
N CYS A 90 -10.56 11.19 0.44
CA CYS A 90 -10.12 12.02 1.56
C CYS A 90 -9.43 13.30 1.05
N GLY A 91 -9.19 14.24 1.98
CA GLY A 91 -8.59 15.54 1.67
C GLY A 91 -7.06 15.55 1.73
N ASP A 92 -6.53 16.77 1.68
CA ASP A 92 -5.09 17.06 1.52
C ASP A 92 -4.20 16.42 2.59
N ALA A 93 -4.71 16.25 3.83
CA ALA A 93 -3.95 15.61 4.89
C ALA A 93 -3.52 14.18 4.51
N ILE A 94 -4.39 13.41 3.85
CA ILE A 94 -4.06 12.09 3.33
C ILE A 94 -3.11 12.17 2.13
N HIS A 95 -3.33 13.11 1.22
CA HIS A 95 -2.44 13.29 0.05
C HIS A 95 -1.01 13.58 0.49
N HIS A 96 -0.80 14.46 1.48
CA HIS A 96 0.52 14.77 2.03
C HIS A 96 1.17 13.56 2.70
N GLU A 97 0.42 12.73 3.42
CA GLU A 97 0.95 11.52 4.02
C GLU A 97 1.29 10.44 2.96
N ILE A 98 0.47 10.32 1.90
CA ILE A 98 0.79 9.46 0.73
C ILE A 98 2.08 9.94 0.06
N ALA A 99 2.19 11.24 -0.24
CA ALA A 99 3.37 11.82 -0.86
C ALA A 99 4.55 12.00 0.12
N SER A 100 4.46 11.47 1.35
CA SER A 100 5.53 11.56 2.31
C SER A 100 6.74 10.72 1.90
N ARG A 101 7.95 11.19 2.27
CA ARG A 101 9.20 10.47 2.01
C ARG A 101 9.18 9.06 2.61
N ALA A 102 8.59 8.89 3.79
CA ALA A 102 8.52 7.60 4.47
C ALA A 102 7.68 6.59 3.70
N PHE A 103 6.51 7.02 3.20
CA PHE A 103 5.61 6.13 2.47
C PHE A 103 6.14 5.82 1.07
N MET A 104 6.63 6.83 0.33
CA MET A 104 7.24 6.63 -1.00
C MET A 104 8.46 5.71 -0.93
N HIS A 105 9.33 5.88 0.06
CA HIS A 105 10.46 4.97 0.28
C HIS A 105 10.00 3.53 0.57
N THR A 106 8.92 3.37 1.34
CA THR A 106 8.36 2.03 1.62
C THR A 106 7.86 1.34 0.35
N LEU A 107 7.13 2.06 -0.52
CA LEU A 107 6.65 1.51 -1.79
C LEU A 107 7.82 1.13 -2.71
N SER A 108 8.82 2.00 -2.84
CA SER A 108 10.03 1.72 -3.63
C SER A 108 10.77 0.49 -3.14
N LYS A 109 10.90 0.34 -1.81
CA LYS A 109 11.54 -0.83 -1.20
C LYS A 109 10.76 -2.11 -1.51
N VAL A 110 9.44 -2.10 -1.43
CA VAL A 110 8.60 -3.26 -1.73
C VAL A 110 8.69 -3.65 -3.21
N VAL A 111 8.74 -2.69 -4.12
CA VAL A 111 8.90 -2.95 -5.57
C VAL A 111 10.25 -3.61 -5.85
N ARG A 112 11.33 -3.15 -5.25
CA ARG A 112 12.70 -3.66 -5.46
C ARG A 112 13.01 -4.94 -4.69
N ASP A 113 12.16 -5.33 -3.75
CA ASP A 113 12.35 -6.57 -3.00
C ASP A 113 12.04 -7.78 -3.90
N THR A 114 13.03 -8.66 -4.09
CA THR A 114 12.90 -9.87 -4.92
C THR A 114 11.90 -10.88 -4.36
N SER A 115 11.61 -10.83 -3.05
CA SER A 115 10.63 -11.69 -2.40
C SER A 115 9.19 -11.22 -2.58
N THR A 116 8.96 -9.99 -3.03
CA THR A 116 7.63 -9.44 -3.27
C THR A 116 7.01 -10.05 -4.53
N HIS A 117 5.75 -10.47 -4.42
CA HIS A 117 5.00 -11.05 -5.53
C HIS A 117 4.80 -10.02 -6.66
N ASN A 118 4.96 -10.45 -7.93
CA ASN A 118 4.87 -9.56 -9.09
C ASN A 118 3.54 -8.80 -9.18
N LEU A 119 2.40 -9.41 -8.82
CA LEU A 119 1.11 -8.71 -8.79
C LEU A 119 1.10 -7.51 -7.82
N VAL A 120 1.80 -7.62 -6.69
CA VAL A 120 1.95 -6.51 -5.74
C VAL A 120 2.79 -5.39 -6.35
N LYS A 121 3.91 -5.74 -6.96
CA LYS A 121 4.78 -4.76 -7.65
C LYS A 121 4.01 -4.03 -8.75
N GLN A 122 3.33 -4.77 -9.62
CA GLN A 122 2.49 -4.18 -10.68
C GLN A 122 1.39 -3.27 -10.12
N ARG A 123 0.72 -3.67 -9.03
CA ARG A 123 -0.32 -2.85 -8.39
C ARG A 123 0.28 -1.55 -7.87
N ILE A 124 1.41 -1.59 -7.16
CA ILE A 124 2.11 -0.38 -6.68
C ILE A 124 2.46 0.56 -7.82
N LEU A 125 3.09 0.03 -8.87
CA LEU A 125 3.53 0.83 -10.01
C LEU A 125 2.36 1.49 -10.73
N ARG A 126 1.26 0.77 -10.99
CA ARG A 126 0.04 1.33 -11.60
C ARG A 126 -0.60 2.39 -10.71
N THR A 127 -0.64 2.17 -9.39
CA THR A 127 -1.18 3.15 -8.44
C THR A 127 -0.32 4.41 -8.40
N LEU A 128 1.01 4.29 -8.39
CA LEU A 128 1.92 5.44 -8.45
C LEU A 128 1.74 6.27 -9.73
N LEU A 129 1.53 5.61 -10.88
CA LEU A 129 1.24 6.31 -12.13
C LEU A 129 -0.08 7.10 -12.06
N SER A 130 -1.13 6.50 -11.48
CA SER A 130 -2.42 7.17 -11.26
C SER A 130 -2.26 8.40 -10.37
N TRP A 131 -1.59 8.25 -9.22
CA TRP A 131 -1.34 9.38 -8.31
C TRP A 131 -0.47 10.47 -8.92
N ARG A 132 0.56 10.14 -9.70
CA ARG A 132 1.36 11.14 -10.43
C ARG A 132 0.46 12.01 -11.33
N ASP A 133 -0.50 11.39 -12.04
CA ASP A 133 -1.38 12.10 -12.94
C ASP A 133 -2.46 12.91 -12.18
N GLU A 134 -2.92 12.41 -11.04
CA GLU A 134 -3.85 13.12 -10.14
C GLU A 134 -3.19 14.33 -9.48
N TYR A 135 -1.97 14.17 -8.99
CA TYR A 135 -1.26 15.18 -8.20
C TYR A 135 -0.40 16.14 -9.03
N LYS A 136 -0.40 16.03 -10.34
CA LYS A 136 0.48 16.82 -11.26
C LYS A 136 0.35 18.34 -11.14
N HIS A 137 -0.73 18.84 -10.53
CA HIS A 137 -0.99 20.27 -10.36
C HIS A 137 -0.66 20.79 -8.97
N ASP A 138 -0.16 19.91 -8.08
CA ASP A 138 0.24 20.26 -6.72
C ASP A 138 1.73 19.95 -6.51
N ASP A 139 2.54 21.01 -6.54
CA ASP A 139 3.99 20.91 -6.38
C ASP A 139 4.39 20.33 -5.00
N THR A 140 3.52 20.42 -3.99
CA THR A 140 3.79 19.87 -2.64
C THR A 140 3.75 18.34 -2.62
N LEU A 141 3.11 17.72 -3.60
CA LEU A 141 3.00 16.27 -3.80
C LEU A 141 4.00 15.73 -4.85
N GLY A 142 4.91 16.56 -5.32
CA GLY A 142 5.88 16.24 -6.38
C GLY A 142 6.75 15.02 -6.13
N LEU A 143 6.91 14.60 -4.86
CA LEU A 143 7.69 13.39 -4.51
C LEU A 143 7.11 12.11 -5.13
N VAL A 144 5.82 12.07 -5.44
CA VAL A 144 5.21 10.95 -6.16
C VAL A 144 5.79 10.83 -7.57
N ALA A 145 5.87 11.96 -8.30
CA ALA A 145 6.47 12.00 -9.63
C ALA A 145 7.96 11.63 -9.60
N ASP A 146 8.70 12.11 -8.62
CA ASP A 146 10.11 11.74 -8.41
C ASP A 146 10.27 10.24 -8.17
N THR A 147 9.39 9.65 -7.35
CA THR A 147 9.39 8.21 -7.07
C THR A 147 9.08 7.39 -8.34
N VAL A 148 8.12 7.83 -9.16
CA VAL A 148 7.82 7.19 -10.45
C VAL A 148 9.05 7.22 -11.36
N ASN A 149 9.75 8.36 -11.43
CA ASN A 149 10.95 8.48 -12.25
C ASN A 149 12.11 7.59 -11.74
N ASP A 150 12.25 7.46 -10.42
CA ASP A 150 13.26 6.61 -9.78
C ASP A 150 13.01 5.11 -10.03
N LEU A 151 11.73 4.71 -10.13
CA LEU A 151 11.31 3.33 -10.40
C LEU A 151 11.13 3.04 -11.90
N ARG A 152 11.58 3.93 -12.80
CA ARG A 152 11.30 3.81 -14.22
C ARG A 152 11.82 2.53 -14.86
N GLU A 153 12.96 2.03 -14.41
CA GLU A 153 13.52 0.77 -14.90
C GLU A 153 12.69 -0.43 -14.43
N ASP A 154 12.19 -0.39 -13.19
CA ASP A 154 11.32 -1.41 -12.62
C ASP A 154 9.99 -1.54 -13.40
N PHE A 155 9.50 -0.44 -14.00
CA PHE A 155 8.30 -0.47 -14.88
C PHE A 155 8.51 -1.32 -16.13
N TYR A 156 9.67 -1.21 -16.79
CA TYR A 156 9.95 -1.96 -18.02
C TYR A 156 10.07 -3.46 -17.78
N GLU A 157 10.64 -3.88 -16.64
CA GLU A 157 10.77 -5.30 -16.30
C GLU A 157 9.42 -5.99 -16.04
N LEU A 158 8.40 -5.22 -15.66
CA LEU A 158 7.08 -5.76 -15.31
C LEU A 158 6.04 -5.63 -16.44
N ASP A 159 6.31 -4.77 -17.43
CA ASP A 159 5.47 -4.63 -18.63
C ASP A 159 5.72 -5.71 -19.69
N GLU A 160 6.76 -6.54 -19.55
CA GLU A 160 6.82 -7.80 -20.25
C GLU A 160 5.74 -8.74 -19.66
N GLU A 161 4.49 -8.58 -20.13
CA GLU A 161 3.46 -9.58 -19.92
C GLU A 161 4.05 -10.95 -20.31
N PRO A 162 3.92 -11.99 -19.46
CA PRO A 162 4.17 -13.33 -19.93
C PRO A 162 3.31 -13.51 -21.18
N ALA A 163 3.95 -13.78 -22.32
CA ALA A 163 3.26 -13.98 -23.59
C ALA A 163 2.05 -14.87 -23.34
N PRO A 164 0.86 -14.55 -23.90
CA PRO A 164 -0.36 -15.29 -23.62
C PRO A 164 0.00 -16.77 -23.81
N VAL A 165 -0.17 -17.53 -22.74
CA VAL A 165 0.00 -19.00 -22.82
C VAL A 165 -0.92 -19.40 -23.96
N ARG A 166 -0.33 -19.77 -25.10
CA ARG A 166 -1.08 -20.35 -26.21
C ARG A 166 -1.79 -21.54 -25.58
N ARG A 167 -3.10 -21.42 -25.38
CA ARG A 167 -3.93 -22.58 -25.13
C ARG A 167 -3.67 -23.48 -26.32
N ASP A 168 -3.16 -24.65 -26.08
CA ASP A 168 -2.95 -25.62 -27.12
C ASP A 168 -4.32 -25.87 -27.77
N GLU A 169 -4.45 -25.47 -29.03
CA GLU A 169 -5.68 -25.70 -29.82
C GLU A 169 -6.04 -27.20 -29.87
N SER A 170 -5.11 -28.06 -29.43
CA SER A 170 -5.32 -29.50 -29.27
C SER A 170 -6.32 -29.88 -28.17
N GLU A 171 -6.44 -29.10 -27.09
CA GLU A 171 -7.40 -29.37 -26.00
C GLU A 171 -8.83 -29.01 -26.43
N ASP A 172 -9.02 -27.94 -27.22
CA ASP A 172 -10.33 -27.53 -27.72
C ASP A 172 -10.83 -28.51 -28.81
N ASP A 173 -9.96 -29.05 -29.61
CA ASP A 173 -10.30 -30.09 -30.62
C ASP A 173 -10.67 -31.45 -29.98
N GLU A 174 -10.04 -31.79 -28.85
CA GLU A 174 -10.37 -33.03 -28.12
C GLU A 174 -11.73 -32.90 -27.41
N LEU A 175 -12.05 -31.74 -26.85
CA LEU A 175 -13.35 -31.44 -26.24
C LEU A 175 -14.51 -31.43 -27.26
N GLN A 176 -14.27 -30.95 -28.50
CA GLN A 176 -15.27 -30.97 -29.54
C GLN A 176 -15.52 -32.42 -30.09
N ARG A 177 -14.50 -33.28 -30.09
CA ARG A 177 -14.66 -34.70 -30.50
C ARG A 177 -15.43 -35.53 -29.47
N VAL A 178 -15.40 -35.16 -28.20
CA VAL A 178 -16.14 -35.86 -27.12
C VAL A 178 -17.60 -35.43 -27.07
N LEU A 179 -17.93 -34.24 -27.60
CA LEU A 179 -19.29 -33.65 -27.57
C LEU A 179 -20.07 -33.87 -28.89
N ALA A 180 -19.46 -34.50 -29.92
CA ALA A 180 -20.09 -34.86 -31.18
C ALA A 180 -20.51 -36.33 -31.18
#